data_e9c7b9fe5c0739036ad1ee940747c574
#
_entry.id   e9c7b9fe5c0739036ad1ee940747c574
#
_cell.length_a   1.000
_cell.length_b   1.000
_cell.length_c   1.000
_cell.angle_alpha   90.00
_cell.angle_beta   90.00
_cell.angle_gamma   90.00
#
_symmetry.space_group_name_H-M   'P 1'
#
loop_
_entity.id
_entity.type
_entity.pdbx_description
1 polymer ?
#
loop_
_entity_poly.entity_id
_entity_poly.type
_entity_poly.pdbx_seq_one_letter_code
_entity_poly.pdbx_strand_id
1 'polypeptide(L)'
;MDLLPVEIKVNVEGDVAAALSALGASGRATTVRHIWFAEDRDGAAEGQVLLLESGVILRFRIGGDPDDLTVKLRPCLREQLVGRFSAPFEAKPFTYKIEQDWSANGRVLAASLVHGHAPGVLSGAVAPGGDPATAVDALEDQFLHACTPSVQLDGLIALGPVRSTKIDDVPLDDMDVDLEAWSAAGLDFLEASIRVKPKDEDDAEKLAERAERKQRKLSEAVQARGVVLSERPENKTQRILTALAEATA
;
A
#
# COMPACT_ATOMS: atom_id res chain seq x y z
N MET A 1 10.35 5.76 -23.30
CA MET A 1 9.89 5.88 -21.89
C MET A 1 9.74 4.47 -21.36
N ASP A 2 10.41 4.13 -20.27
CA ASP A 2 10.36 2.77 -19.74
C ASP A 2 8.94 2.45 -19.28
N LEU A 3 8.48 1.25 -19.63
CA LEU A 3 7.19 0.74 -19.23
C LEU A 3 7.21 0.42 -17.74
N LEU A 4 6.16 0.82 -17.03
CA LEU A 4 6.03 0.60 -15.59
C LEU A 4 5.20 -0.66 -15.31
N PRO A 5 5.55 -1.43 -14.27
CA PRO A 5 4.70 -2.54 -13.84
C PRO A 5 3.34 -2.03 -13.39
N VAL A 6 2.33 -2.90 -13.55
CA VAL A 6 0.95 -2.63 -13.13
C VAL A 6 0.62 -3.54 -11.95
N GLU A 7 0.29 -2.97 -10.81
CA GLU A 7 -0.28 -3.66 -9.67
C GLU A 7 -1.82 -3.58 -9.75
N ILE A 8 -2.47 -4.72 -9.88
CA ILE A 8 -3.93 -4.83 -9.98
C ILE A 8 -4.46 -5.27 -8.63
N LYS A 9 -5.44 -4.54 -8.10
CA LYS A 9 -6.04 -4.77 -6.79
C LYS A 9 -7.55 -4.92 -6.90
N VAL A 10 -8.07 -5.89 -6.18
CA VAL A 10 -9.50 -6.15 -6.05
C VAL A 10 -9.83 -6.20 -4.56
N ASN A 11 -10.68 -5.29 -4.11
CA ASN A 11 -11.15 -5.27 -2.71
C ASN A 11 -12.39 -6.15 -2.57
N VAL A 12 -12.44 -6.89 -1.46
CA VAL A 12 -13.53 -7.80 -1.11
C VAL A 12 -14.44 -7.13 -0.08
N GLU A 13 -15.74 -7.34 -0.23
CA GLU A 13 -16.77 -6.93 0.74
C GLU A 13 -17.24 -8.14 1.55
N GLY A 14 -17.63 -7.91 2.83
CA GLY A 14 -18.24 -8.93 3.69
C GLY A 14 -17.25 -9.63 4.62
N ASP A 15 -17.54 -10.89 4.95
CA ASP A 15 -16.77 -11.68 5.90
C ASP A 15 -15.41 -12.08 5.33
N VAL A 16 -14.34 -11.48 5.87
CA VAL A 16 -12.96 -11.73 5.45
C VAL A 16 -12.53 -13.17 5.67
N ALA A 17 -12.95 -13.81 6.76
CA ALA A 17 -12.57 -15.19 7.05
C ALA A 17 -13.23 -16.19 6.08
N ALA A 18 -14.51 -15.97 5.79
CA ALA A 18 -15.23 -16.75 4.78
C ALA A 18 -14.62 -16.56 3.38
N ALA A 19 -14.29 -15.32 3.01
CA ALA A 19 -13.66 -15.00 1.73
C ALA A 19 -12.27 -15.65 1.59
N LEU A 20 -11.41 -15.57 2.61
CA LEU A 20 -10.11 -16.25 2.63
C LEU A 20 -10.26 -17.76 2.43
N SER A 21 -11.24 -18.38 3.09
CA SER A 21 -11.52 -19.80 2.92
C SER A 21 -11.98 -20.13 1.49
N ALA A 22 -12.90 -19.35 0.94
CA ALA A 22 -13.42 -19.53 -0.42
C ALA A 22 -12.33 -19.34 -1.50
N LEU A 23 -11.37 -18.45 -1.25
CA LEU A 23 -10.22 -18.22 -2.13
C LEU A 23 -9.08 -19.24 -1.95
N GLY A 24 -9.24 -20.26 -1.11
CA GLY A 24 -8.25 -21.32 -0.95
C GLY A 24 -7.03 -20.94 -0.10
N ALA A 25 -7.17 -19.93 0.76
CA ALA A 25 -6.11 -19.47 1.65
C ALA A 25 -5.93 -20.32 2.92
N SER A 26 -6.90 -21.17 3.25
CA SER A 26 -6.89 -21.98 4.47
C SER A 26 -5.68 -22.93 4.55
N GLY A 27 -4.98 -22.89 5.69
CA GLY A 27 -3.82 -23.76 5.94
C GLY A 27 -2.53 -23.36 5.23
N ARG A 28 -2.52 -22.21 4.50
CA ARG A 28 -1.30 -21.68 3.88
C ARG A 28 -0.44 -20.92 4.87
N ALA A 29 0.84 -20.79 4.55
CA ALA A 29 1.76 -19.95 5.32
C ALA A 29 1.30 -18.50 5.27
N THR A 30 1.34 -17.82 6.40
CA THR A 30 0.94 -16.43 6.55
C THR A 30 2.07 -15.60 7.11
N THR A 31 2.22 -14.38 6.59
CA THR A 31 3.07 -13.34 7.18
C THR A 31 2.18 -12.38 7.95
N VAL A 32 2.39 -12.26 9.25
CA VAL A 32 1.66 -11.30 10.10
C VAL A 32 2.57 -10.12 10.42
N ARG A 33 2.06 -8.91 10.19
CA ARG A 33 2.73 -7.65 10.54
C ARG A 33 1.76 -6.70 11.22
N HIS A 34 2.31 -5.76 11.96
CA HIS A 34 1.58 -4.61 12.46
C HIS A 34 1.98 -3.39 11.64
N ILE A 35 0.99 -2.64 11.21
CA ILE A 35 1.18 -1.47 10.36
C ILE A 35 0.75 -0.23 11.14
N TRP A 36 1.58 0.80 11.13
CA TRP A 36 1.22 2.15 11.53
C TRP A 36 1.39 3.08 10.34
N PHE A 37 0.63 4.15 10.37
CA PHE A 37 0.76 5.24 9.42
C PHE A 37 1.08 6.51 10.18
N ALA A 38 1.99 7.33 9.66
CA ALA A 38 2.16 8.66 10.20
C ALA A 38 1.19 9.62 9.53
N GLU A 39 0.57 10.47 10.34
CA GLU A 39 -0.31 11.55 9.92
C GLU A 39 -0.02 12.84 10.69
N ASP A 40 -0.52 13.96 10.18
CA ASP A 40 -0.50 15.23 10.89
C ASP A 40 -1.27 15.10 12.21
N ARG A 41 -0.65 15.50 13.33
CA ARG A 41 -1.22 15.33 14.68
C ARG A 41 -2.46 16.16 14.89
N ASP A 42 -2.42 17.42 14.44
CA ASP A 42 -3.52 18.36 14.67
C ASP A 42 -4.70 17.97 13.77
N GLY A 43 -4.44 17.60 12.51
CA GLY A 43 -5.45 17.05 11.63
C GLY A 43 -6.08 15.76 12.16
N ALA A 44 -5.27 14.83 12.66
CA ALA A 44 -5.76 13.57 13.23
C ALA A 44 -6.62 13.79 14.48
N ALA A 45 -6.31 14.79 15.31
CA ALA A 45 -7.14 15.17 16.45
C ALA A 45 -8.52 15.74 16.06
N GLU A 46 -8.66 16.17 14.80
CA GLU A 46 -9.93 16.61 14.19
C GLU A 46 -10.57 15.52 13.27
N GLY A 47 -10.03 14.30 13.27
CA GLY A 47 -10.49 13.21 12.42
C GLY A 47 -10.09 13.33 10.94
N GLN A 48 -9.09 14.18 10.62
CA GLN A 48 -8.59 14.42 9.28
C GLN A 48 -7.31 13.63 9.00
N VAL A 49 -7.00 13.40 7.72
CA VAL A 49 -5.82 12.65 7.26
C VAL A 49 -5.05 13.48 6.23
N LEU A 50 -4.43 14.56 6.69
CA LEU A 50 -3.87 15.62 5.85
C LEU A 50 -2.71 15.17 4.96
N LEU A 51 -1.83 14.26 5.45
CA LEU A 51 -0.78 13.68 4.62
C LEU A 51 -1.38 12.83 3.50
N LEU A 52 -2.35 11.97 3.83
CA LEU A 52 -3.03 11.15 2.83
C LEU A 52 -3.75 12.02 1.79
N GLU A 53 -4.43 13.09 2.20
CA GLU A 53 -5.12 14.04 1.30
C GLU A 53 -4.13 14.75 0.38
N SER A 54 -2.90 14.97 0.84
CA SER A 54 -1.79 15.49 0.03
C SER A 54 -1.16 14.44 -0.89
N GLY A 55 -1.68 13.20 -0.90
CA GLY A 55 -1.16 12.09 -1.68
C GLY A 55 0.10 11.44 -1.10
N VAL A 56 0.45 11.74 0.15
CA VAL A 56 1.62 11.20 0.85
C VAL A 56 1.18 10.14 1.87
N ILE A 57 1.86 9.01 1.88
CA ILE A 57 1.65 7.93 2.84
C ILE A 57 3.00 7.55 3.44
N LEU A 58 3.14 7.75 4.76
CA LEU A 58 4.25 7.21 5.54
C LEU A 58 3.76 5.97 6.28
N ARG A 59 4.27 4.80 5.92
CA ARG A 59 3.82 3.52 6.46
C ARG A 59 4.97 2.76 7.11
N PHE A 60 4.76 2.38 8.36
CA PHE A 60 5.64 1.53 9.17
C PHE A 60 5.08 0.12 9.20
N ARG A 61 5.85 -0.87 8.79
CA ARG A 61 5.51 -2.30 8.90
C ARG A 61 6.47 -2.97 9.85
N ILE A 62 5.96 -3.45 10.98
CA ILE A 62 6.73 -4.01 12.09
C ILE A 62 6.27 -5.45 12.34
N GLY A 63 7.20 -6.29 12.75
CA GLY A 63 6.99 -7.72 12.99
C GLY A 63 7.43 -8.60 11.82
N GLY A 64 8.27 -8.06 10.94
CA GLY A 64 8.95 -8.78 9.87
C GLY A 64 10.46 -8.91 10.10
N ASP A 65 11.13 -9.47 9.13
CA ASP A 65 12.59 -9.46 9.00
C ASP A 65 12.92 -9.25 7.50
N PRO A 66 13.19 -8.02 7.10
CA PRO A 66 13.27 -6.77 7.89
C PRO A 66 11.89 -6.18 8.25
N ASP A 67 11.87 -5.28 9.26
CA ASP A 67 10.85 -4.23 9.37
C ASP A 67 11.06 -3.21 8.25
N ASP A 68 10.05 -2.41 7.89
CA ASP A 68 10.24 -1.37 6.88
C ASP A 68 9.45 -0.09 7.14
N LEU A 69 10.07 1.03 6.76
CA LEU A 69 9.40 2.30 6.52
C LEU A 69 9.21 2.47 5.01
N THR A 70 8.02 2.83 4.60
CA THR A 70 7.70 3.15 3.21
C THR A 70 7.19 4.59 3.14
N VAL A 71 7.86 5.41 2.36
CA VAL A 71 7.34 6.71 1.89
C VAL A 71 6.73 6.49 0.51
N LYS A 72 5.42 6.73 0.37
CA LYS A 72 4.68 6.50 -0.87
C LYS A 72 3.94 7.76 -1.29
N LEU A 73 4.07 8.12 -2.56
CA LEU A 73 3.25 9.13 -3.22
C LEU A 73 2.15 8.42 -4.02
N ARG A 74 0.86 8.70 -3.71
CA ARG A 74 -0.29 8.07 -4.36
C ARG A 74 -1.59 8.86 -4.15
N PRO A 75 -2.24 9.37 -5.21
CA PRO A 75 -1.73 9.42 -6.58
C PRO A 75 -0.54 10.37 -6.70
N CYS A 76 0.29 10.16 -7.70
CA CYS A 76 1.30 11.14 -8.08
C CYS A 76 1.28 11.39 -9.59
N LEU A 77 1.85 12.53 -10.00
CA LEU A 77 2.05 12.86 -11.40
C LEU A 77 3.48 12.47 -11.80
N ARG A 78 3.68 12.12 -13.06
CA ARG A 78 5.02 11.76 -13.57
C ARG A 78 5.99 12.94 -13.44
N GLU A 79 5.51 14.15 -13.62
CA GLU A 79 6.26 15.40 -13.56
C GLU A 79 6.72 15.76 -12.14
N GLN A 80 6.07 15.22 -11.11
CA GLN A 80 6.50 15.36 -9.72
C GLN A 80 7.77 14.55 -9.40
N LEU A 81 8.01 13.46 -10.16
CA LEU A 81 9.12 12.55 -9.91
C LEU A 81 10.39 13.09 -10.60
N VAL A 82 11.16 13.91 -9.89
CA VAL A 82 12.29 14.65 -10.42
C VAL A 82 13.64 14.08 -9.98
N GLY A 83 14.69 14.44 -10.71
CA GLY A 83 16.06 14.05 -10.41
C GLY A 83 16.23 12.52 -10.36
N ARG A 84 16.87 12.02 -9.32
CA ARG A 84 17.07 10.57 -9.14
C ARG A 84 15.78 9.78 -8.96
N PHE A 85 14.69 10.44 -8.58
CA PHE A 85 13.36 9.82 -8.39
C PHE A 85 12.53 9.75 -9.69
N SER A 86 13.08 10.17 -10.81
CA SER A 86 12.43 10.02 -12.12
C SER A 86 12.45 8.58 -12.66
N ALA A 87 13.28 7.69 -12.10
CA ALA A 87 13.40 6.29 -12.49
C ALA A 87 13.55 5.38 -11.26
N PRO A 88 13.08 4.12 -11.30
CA PRO A 88 13.28 3.15 -10.23
C PRO A 88 14.78 2.88 -9.97
N PHE A 89 15.13 2.60 -8.72
CA PHE A 89 16.50 2.19 -8.35
C PHE A 89 16.52 1.27 -7.13
N GLU A 90 17.60 0.51 -7.01
CA GLU A 90 17.97 -0.28 -5.82
C GLU A 90 19.24 0.31 -5.24
N ALA A 91 19.21 0.69 -3.96
CA ALA A 91 20.36 1.23 -3.22
C ALA A 91 20.27 0.78 -1.77
N LYS A 92 20.61 -0.48 -1.48
CA LYS A 92 20.46 -1.08 -0.13
C LYS A 92 20.89 -0.12 0.97
N PRO A 93 20.08 0.04 2.03
CA PRO A 93 18.85 -0.72 2.36
C PRO A 93 17.56 -0.21 1.69
N PHE A 94 17.66 0.68 0.70
CA PHE A 94 16.53 1.30 0.02
C PHE A 94 16.18 0.60 -1.29
N THR A 95 14.86 0.55 -1.55
CA THR A 95 14.28 0.17 -2.85
C THR A 95 13.30 1.25 -3.28
N TYR A 96 13.55 1.89 -4.42
CA TYR A 96 12.64 2.86 -5.01
C TYR A 96 11.90 2.26 -6.21
N LYS A 97 10.58 2.37 -6.20
CA LYS A 97 9.69 1.81 -7.23
C LYS A 97 8.74 2.86 -7.75
N ILE A 98 8.45 2.76 -9.04
CA ILE A 98 7.36 3.50 -9.69
C ILE A 98 6.48 2.45 -10.34
N GLU A 99 5.16 2.50 -10.11
CA GLU A 99 4.21 1.52 -10.61
C GLU A 99 2.86 2.17 -10.92
N GLN A 100 2.09 1.54 -11.80
CA GLN A 100 0.69 1.86 -11.99
C GLN A 100 -0.14 1.03 -11.00
N ASP A 101 -1.00 1.67 -10.24
CA ASP A 101 -1.88 1.06 -9.25
C ASP A 101 -3.30 1.04 -9.83
N TRP A 102 -3.80 -0.14 -10.19
CA TRP A 102 -5.09 -0.34 -10.83
C TRP A 102 -6.08 -1.02 -9.90
N SER A 103 -7.26 -0.42 -9.77
CA SER A 103 -8.37 -0.96 -8.99
C SER A 103 -9.69 -0.71 -9.72
N ALA A 104 -10.80 -1.13 -9.14
CA ALA A 104 -12.13 -0.77 -9.63
C ALA A 104 -12.35 0.76 -9.63
N ASN A 105 -11.66 1.49 -8.75
CA ASN A 105 -11.83 2.93 -8.53
C ASN A 105 -10.94 3.80 -9.44
N GLY A 106 -10.16 3.18 -10.31
CA GLY A 106 -9.32 3.92 -11.25
C GLY A 106 -7.89 3.39 -11.38
N ARG A 107 -7.11 4.13 -12.13
CA ARG A 107 -5.72 3.86 -12.45
C ARG A 107 -4.91 5.06 -12.08
N VAL A 108 -3.97 4.90 -11.17
CA VAL A 108 -3.13 5.99 -10.67
C VAL A 108 -1.66 5.60 -10.73
N LEU A 109 -0.79 6.59 -10.87
CA LEU A 109 0.64 6.40 -10.69
C LEU A 109 0.95 6.44 -9.20
N ALA A 110 1.86 5.56 -8.77
CA ALA A 110 2.39 5.54 -7.42
C ALA A 110 3.92 5.42 -7.46
N ALA A 111 4.58 6.15 -6.57
CA ALA A 111 6.01 6.05 -6.34
C ALA A 111 6.26 5.69 -4.88
N SER A 112 7.14 4.73 -4.61
CA SER A 112 7.39 4.23 -3.25
C SER A 112 8.88 4.08 -3.00
N LEU A 113 9.37 4.72 -1.96
CA LEU A 113 10.71 4.50 -1.39
C LEU A 113 10.54 3.63 -0.14
N VAL A 114 11.10 2.43 -0.18
CA VAL A 114 11.05 1.45 0.92
C VAL A 114 12.41 1.38 1.56
N HIS A 115 12.49 1.60 2.86
CA HIS A 115 13.70 1.49 3.68
C HIS A 115 13.56 0.30 4.63
N GLY A 116 14.42 -0.70 4.46
CA GLY A 116 14.48 -1.88 5.33
C GLY A 116 15.29 -1.61 6.60
N HIS A 117 14.73 -1.95 7.75
CA HIS A 117 15.33 -1.77 9.07
C HIS A 117 15.46 -3.12 9.79
N ALA A 118 16.45 -3.25 10.68
CA ALA A 118 16.50 -4.39 11.56
C ALA A 118 15.25 -4.46 12.45
N PRO A 119 14.79 -5.67 12.82
CA PRO A 119 13.59 -5.83 13.64
C PRO A 119 13.63 -4.99 14.92
N GLY A 120 12.53 -4.27 15.19
CA GLY A 120 12.34 -3.45 16.38
C GLY A 120 12.90 -2.03 16.31
N VAL A 121 13.71 -1.66 15.32
CA VAL A 121 14.29 -0.31 15.19
C VAL A 121 13.20 0.76 15.06
N LEU A 122 12.12 0.46 14.35
CA LEU A 122 11.02 1.39 14.13
C LEU A 122 10.04 1.52 15.30
N SER A 123 10.13 0.64 16.30
CA SER A 123 9.13 0.54 17.38
C SER A 123 9.02 1.82 18.22
N GLY A 124 10.13 2.52 18.44
CA GLY A 124 10.15 3.77 19.20
C GLY A 124 9.39 4.92 18.50
N ALA A 125 9.51 5.00 17.19
CA ALA A 125 8.85 6.05 16.39
C ALA A 125 7.31 5.93 16.40
N VAL A 126 6.77 4.69 16.51
CA VAL A 126 5.33 4.43 16.49
C VAL A 126 4.74 4.16 17.88
N ALA A 127 5.56 4.19 18.95
CA ALA A 127 5.08 4.03 20.32
C ALA A 127 4.22 5.22 20.76
N PRO A 128 3.33 5.05 21.76
CA PRO A 128 2.62 6.17 22.34
C PRO A 128 3.58 7.30 22.80
N GLY A 129 3.39 8.51 22.28
CA GLY A 129 4.29 9.64 22.52
C GLY A 129 5.57 9.64 21.68
N GLY A 130 5.77 8.66 20.82
CA GLY A 130 6.84 8.66 19.84
C GLY A 130 6.64 9.72 18.75
N ASP A 131 7.71 10.00 18.00
CA ASP A 131 7.67 10.90 16.87
C ASP A 131 8.06 10.12 15.59
N PRO A 132 7.10 9.85 14.69
CA PRO A 132 7.35 9.15 13.44
C PRO A 132 8.41 9.81 12.55
N ALA A 133 8.54 11.14 12.61
CA ALA A 133 9.52 11.87 11.81
C ALA A 133 10.97 11.45 12.12
N THR A 134 11.25 10.99 13.34
CA THR A 134 12.59 10.55 13.77
C THR A 134 13.09 9.29 13.03
N ALA A 135 12.21 8.54 12.39
CA ALA A 135 12.56 7.34 11.62
C ALA A 135 12.82 7.65 10.15
N VAL A 136 12.51 8.85 9.68
CA VAL A 136 12.70 9.26 8.29
C VAL A 136 14.18 9.54 8.04
N ASP A 137 14.76 8.80 7.09
CA ASP A 137 16.16 8.96 6.68
C ASP A 137 16.33 10.12 5.70
N ALA A 138 17.57 10.61 5.55
CA ALA A 138 17.90 11.70 4.66
C ALA A 138 17.49 11.46 3.19
N LEU A 139 17.45 10.21 2.72
CA LEU A 139 17.00 9.87 1.37
C LEU A 139 15.48 9.95 1.24
N GLU A 140 14.75 9.55 2.26
CA GLU A 140 13.29 9.66 2.33
C GLU A 140 12.86 11.11 2.42
N ASP A 141 13.55 11.91 3.25
CA ASP A 141 13.35 13.35 3.33
C ASP A 141 13.64 14.04 1.99
N GLN A 142 14.76 13.67 1.32
CA GLN A 142 15.05 14.17 -0.02
C GLN A 142 13.96 13.81 -1.03
N PHE A 143 13.38 12.61 -0.95
CA PHE A 143 12.28 12.18 -1.82
C PHE A 143 11.05 13.07 -1.63
N LEU A 144 10.64 13.30 -0.39
CA LEU A 144 9.51 14.16 -0.06
C LEU A 144 9.77 15.61 -0.50
N HIS A 145 10.89 16.20 -0.10
CA HIS A 145 11.24 17.57 -0.48
C HIS A 145 11.30 17.79 -1.99
N ALA A 146 11.85 16.83 -2.73
CA ALA A 146 11.98 16.96 -4.19
C ALA A 146 10.65 16.78 -4.92
N CYS A 147 9.79 15.87 -4.44
CA CYS A 147 8.58 15.45 -5.16
C CYS A 147 7.28 16.02 -4.57
N THR A 148 7.30 16.50 -3.32
CA THR A 148 6.15 17.08 -2.61
C THR A 148 6.56 18.25 -1.71
N PRO A 149 7.10 19.34 -2.26
CA PRO A 149 7.74 20.41 -1.47
C PRO A 149 6.81 21.15 -0.52
N SER A 150 5.50 20.99 -0.66
CA SER A 150 4.50 21.59 0.23
C SER A 150 4.21 20.75 1.49
N VAL A 151 4.67 19.51 1.55
CA VAL A 151 4.43 18.62 2.68
C VAL A 151 5.53 18.82 3.73
N GLN A 152 5.12 18.99 4.99
CA GLN A 152 6.00 19.08 6.15
C GLN A 152 5.86 17.82 6.99
N LEU A 153 6.94 17.41 7.65
CA LEU A 153 6.96 16.25 8.53
C LEU A 153 6.96 16.62 10.03
N ASP A 154 6.69 17.88 10.33
CA ASP A 154 6.61 18.34 11.72
C ASP A 154 5.29 17.92 12.36
N GLY A 155 5.34 17.60 13.66
CA GLY A 155 4.13 17.34 14.44
C GLY A 155 3.38 16.06 14.05
N LEU A 156 4.08 15.01 13.62
CA LEU A 156 3.44 13.75 13.23
C LEU A 156 2.95 12.94 14.43
N ILE A 157 1.96 12.10 14.19
CA ILE A 157 1.46 11.05 15.08
C ILE A 157 1.38 9.72 14.33
N ALA A 158 1.63 8.61 15.02
CA ALA A 158 1.43 7.27 14.48
C ALA A 158 0.01 6.78 14.73
N LEU A 159 -0.74 6.52 13.67
CA LEU A 159 -2.07 5.92 13.68
C LEU A 159 -1.97 4.41 13.45
N GLY A 160 -2.55 3.62 14.35
CA GLY A 160 -2.49 2.16 14.31
C GLY A 160 -2.53 1.54 15.72
N PRO A 161 -2.18 0.24 15.86
CA PRO A 161 -1.74 -0.66 14.80
C PRO A 161 -2.88 -1.22 13.94
N VAL A 162 -2.61 -1.42 12.67
CA VAL A 162 -3.41 -2.27 11.78
C VAL A 162 -2.76 -3.65 11.77
N ARG A 163 -3.50 -4.69 12.10
CA ARG A 163 -3.03 -6.06 11.94
C ARG A 163 -3.14 -6.45 10.47
N SER A 164 -2.01 -6.71 9.82
CA SER A 164 -1.94 -7.22 8.45
C SER A 164 -1.59 -8.71 8.47
N THR A 165 -2.35 -9.51 7.73
CA THR A 165 -2.07 -10.92 7.46
C THR A 165 -1.97 -11.10 5.96
N LYS A 166 -0.77 -11.41 5.48
CA LYS A 166 -0.50 -11.64 4.05
C LYS A 166 -0.31 -13.12 3.77
N ILE A 167 -0.85 -13.55 2.63
CA ILE A 167 -0.73 -14.90 2.08
C ILE A 167 -0.30 -14.72 0.63
N ASP A 168 0.92 -15.14 0.34
CA ASP A 168 1.50 -14.99 -0.99
C ASP A 168 1.15 -16.17 -1.89
N ASP A 169 1.12 -15.94 -3.20
CA ASP A 169 1.04 -16.95 -4.26
C ASP A 169 -0.12 -17.93 -4.09
N VAL A 170 -1.31 -17.45 -3.74
CA VAL A 170 -2.52 -18.27 -3.69
C VAL A 170 -2.96 -18.61 -5.12
N PRO A 171 -3.00 -19.90 -5.53
CA PRO A 171 -3.41 -20.26 -6.87
C PRO A 171 -4.91 -20.00 -7.07
N LEU A 172 -5.22 -19.13 -8.00
CA LEU A 172 -6.57 -18.77 -8.38
C LEU A 172 -6.69 -18.91 -9.91
N ASP A 173 -7.23 -20.06 -10.38
CA ASP A 173 -7.23 -20.49 -11.78
C ASP A 173 -5.81 -20.54 -12.38
N ASP A 174 -5.49 -19.71 -13.37
CA ASP A 174 -4.16 -19.60 -14.01
C ASP A 174 -3.31 -18.44 -13.44
N MET A 175 -3.62 -17.98 -12.22
CA MET A 175 -2.97 -16.84 -11.58
C MET A 175 -2.47 -17.21 -10.19
N ASP A 176 -1.30 -16.70 -9.83
CA ASP A 176 -0.83 -16.64 -8.45
C ASP A 176 -1.24 -15.27 -7.89
N VAL A 177 -2.02 -15.27 -6.83
CA VAL A 177 -2.67 -14.08 -6.25
C VAL A 177 -2.16 -13.87 -4.84
N ASP A 178 -1.74 -12.66 -4.53
CA ASP A 178 -1.47 -12.26 -3.15
C ASP A 178 -2.76 -11.82 -2.47
N LEU A 179 -3.03 -12.37 -1.29
CA LEU A 179 -4.14 -11.97 -0.42
C LEU A 179 -3.60 -11.22 0.79
N GLU A 180 -4.18 -10.06 1.09
CA GLU A 180 -3.81 -9.30 2.28
C GLU A 180 -5.05 -8.87 3.06
N ALA A 181 -5.20 -9.41 4.27
CA ALA A 181 -6.25 -9.03 5.20
C ALA A 181 -5.73 -7.99 6.20
N TRP A 182 -6.49 -6.92 6.40
CA TRP A 182 -6.24 -5.88 7.41
C TRP A 182 -7.38 -5.82 8.41
N SER A 183 -7.04 -5.65 9.70
CA SER A 183 -8.00 -5.48 10.79
C SER A 183 -7.55 -4.35 11.72
N ALA A 184 -8.37 -3.31 11.87
CA ALA A 184 -8.19 -2.23 12.84
C ALA A 184 -9.47 -1.39 12.97
N ALA A 185 -9.66 -0.70 14.10
CA ALA A 185 -10.78 0.22 14.34
C ALA A 185 -12.15 -0.40 14.05
N GLY A 186 -12.33 -1.70 14.33
CA GLY A 186 -13.59 -2.42 14.05
C GLY A 186 -13.86 -2.69 12.57
N LEU A 187 -12.90 -2.44 11.69
CA LEU A 187 -12.98 -2.70 10.26
C LEU A 187 -12.09 -3.87 9.87
N ASP A 188 -12.61 -4.71 8.99
CA ASP A 188 -11.87 -5.78 8.33
C ASP A 188 -11.89 -5.58 6.83
N PHE A 189 -10.73 -5.78 6.20
CA PHE A 189 -10.53 -5.64 4.76
C PHE A 189 -9.81 -6.86 4.22
N LEU A 190 -10.18 -7.29 3.01
CA LEU A 190 -9.41 -8.23 2.22
C LEU A 190 -9.15 -7.65 0.84
N GLU A 191 -7.91 -7.69 0.43
CA GLU A 191 -7.47 -7.30 -0.91
C GLU A 191 -6.83 -8.52 -1.57
N ALA A 192 -7.22 -8.79 -2.81
CA ALA A 192 -6.56 -9.71 -3.71
C ALA A 192 -5.76 -8.90 -4.74
N SER A 193 -4.50 -9.25 -4.96
CA SER A 193 -3.65 -8.51 -5.89
C SER A 193 -2.79 -9.41 -6.76
N ILE A 194 -2.51 -8.91 -7.98
CA ILE A 194 -1.56 -9.51 -8.92
C ILE A 194 -0.69 -8.41 -9.52
N ARG A 195 0.52 -8.78 -9.95
CA ARG A 195 1.43 -7.85 -10.62
C ARG A 195 1.67 -8.25 -12.08
N VAL A 196 1.48 -7.31 -12.99
CA VAL A 196 1.76 -7.45 -14.42
C VAL A 196 3.03 -6.68 -14.74
N LYS A 197 4.12 -7.40 -14.97
CA LYS A 197 5.41 -6.81 -15.36
C LYS A 197 5.46 -6.59 -16.88
N PRO A 198 6.12 -5.51 -17.35
CA PRO A 198 6.44 -5.36 -18.76
C PRO A 198 7.25 -6.55 -19.28
N LYS A 199 7.08 -6.87 -20.56
CA LYS A 199 7.89 -7.83 -21.31
C LYS A 199 8.67 -7.09 -22.38
N ASP A 200 9.73 -7.71 -22.92
CA ASP A 200 10.61 -7.08 -23.91
C ASP A 200 9.86 -6.64 -25.19
N GLU A 201 8.82 -7.40 -25.57
CA GLU A 201 8.00 -7.12 -26.75
C GLU A 201 6.81 -6.18 -26.50
N ASP A 202 6.60 -5.72 -25.25
CA ASP A 202 5.49 -4.82 -24.91
C ASP A 202 5.78 -3.39 -25.39
N ASP A 203 4.74 -2.73 -25.85
CA ASP A 203 4.55 -1.29 -25.84
C ASP A 203 3.49 -0.93 -24.77
N ALA A 204 3.21 0.34 -24.61
CA ALA A 204 2.27 0.80 -23.58
C ALA A 204 0.85 0.23 -23.80
N GLU A 205 0.42 0.09 -25.04
CA GLU A 205 -0.90 -0.43 -25.40
C GLU A 205 -1.02 -1.91 -25.07
N LYS A 206 -0.05 -2.73 -25.50
CA LYS A 206 -0.02 -4.17 -25.21
C LYS A 206 0.05 -4.47 -23.72
N LEU A 207 0.85 -3.71 -22.96
CA LEU A 207 0.90 -3.84 -21.52
C LEU A 207 -0.44 -3.51 -20.89
N ALA A 208 -1.09 -2.41 -21.30
CA ALA A 208 -2.40 -2.01 -20.81
C ALA A 208 -3.48 -3.06 -21.12
N GLU A 209 -3.57 -3.55 -22.36
CA GLU A 209 -4.49 -4.62 -22.76
C GLU A 209 -4.29 -5.90 -21.92
N ARG A 210 -3.03 -6.27 -21.68
CA ARG A 210 -2.70 -7.44 -20.87
C ARG A 210 -3.11 -7.25 -19.42
N ALA A 211 -2.89 -6.06 -18.86
CA ALA A 211 -3.31 -5.72 -17.51
C ALA A 211 -4.85 -5.72 -17.39
N GLU A 212 -5.58 -5.16 -18.35
CA GLU A 212 -7.05 -5.19 -18.39
C GLU A 212 -7.61 -6.60 -18.44
N ARG A 213 -7.03 -7.48 -19.28
CA ARG A 213 -7.42 -8.90 -19.31
C ARG A 213 -7.20 -9.58 -17.96
N LYS A 214 -6.05 -9.31 -17.32
CA LYS A 214 -5.74 -9.89 -16.00
C LYS A 214 -6.64 -9.31 -14.90
N GLN A 215 -7.00 -8.04 -14.96
CA GLN A 215 -7.94 -7.41 -14.02
C GLN A 215 -9.33 -8.07 -14.11
N ARG A 216 -9.87 -8.24 -15.32
CA ARG A 216 -11.13 -8.96 -15.53
C ARG A 216 -11.07 -10.38 -15.00
N LYS A 217 -10.04 -11.14 -15.37
CA LYS A 217 -9.85 -12.53 -14.90
C LYS A 217 -9.80 -12.63 -13.38
N LEU A 218 -9.06 -11.72 -12.71
CA LEU A 218 -8.99 -11.69 -11.25
C LEU A 218 -10.36 -11.45 -10.63
N SER A 219 -11.09 -10.44 -11.12
CA SER A 219 -12.44 -10.14 -10.64
C SER A 219 -13.41 -11.31 -10.85
N GLU A 220 -13.42 -11.90 -12.04
CA GLU A 220 -14.25 -13.06 -12.37
C GLU A 220 -13.90 -14.29 -11.52
N ALA A 221 -12.60 -14.56 -11.31
CA ALA A 221 -12.14 -15.68 -10.50
C ALA A 221 -12.52 -15.54 -9.02
N VAL A 222 -12.46 -14.33 -8.46
CA VAL A 222 -12.91 -14.03 -7.10
C VAL A 222 -14.43 -14.19 -6.97
N GLN A 223 -15.20 -13.63 -7.91
CA GLN A 223 -16.66 -13.73 -7.92
C GLN A 223 -17.17 -15.17 -8.14
N ALA A 224 -16.50 -15.95 -8.99
CA ALA A 224 -16.84 -17.36 -9.23
C ALA A 224 -16.74 -18.23 -7.97
N ARG A 225 -16.02 -17.77 -6.94
CA ARG A 225 -15.93 -18.43 -5.63
C ARG A 225 -16.95 -17.92 -4.62
N GLY A 226 -17.95 -17.15 -5.08
CA GLY A 226 -19.00 -16.57 -4.25
C GLY A 226 -18.55 -15.39 -3.40
N VAL A 227 -17.38 -14.81 -3.67
CA VAL A 227 -16.86 -13.66 -2.94
C VAL A 227 -17.34 -12.37 -3.60
N VAL A 228 -17.90 -11.46 -2.80
CA VAL A 228 -18.44 -10.18 -3.28
C VAL A 228 -17.33 -9.15 -3.36
N LEU A 229 -17.24 -8.46 -4.49
CA LEU A 229 -16.30 -7.35 -4.67
C LEU A 229 -16.87 -6.06 -4.08
N SER A 230 -15.99 -5.25 -3.48
CA SER A 230 -16.37 -3.94 -2.97
C SER A 230 -16.53 -2.94 -4.12
N GLU A 231 -17.66 -2.27 -4.13
CA GLU A 231 -17.99 -1.17 -5.06
C GLU A 231 -17.67 0.22 -4.47
N ARG A 232 -17.09 0.27 -3.27
CA ARG A 232 -16.78 1.53 -2.59
C ARG A 232 -15.67 2.30 -3.32
N PRO A 233 -15.81 3.62 -3.48
CA PRO A 233 -14.81 4.43 -4.20
C PRO A 233 -13.50 4.59 -3.43
N GLU A 234 -13.52 4.51 -2.09
CA GLU A 234 -12.33 4.65 -1.26
C GLU A 234 -11.49 3.37 -1.28
N ASN A 235 -10.18 3.53 -1.37
CA ASN A 235 -9.27 2.41 -1.24
C ASN A 235 -9.09 1.97 0.22
N LYS A 236 -8.55 0.76 0.43
CA LYS A 236 -8.30 0.16 1.75
C LYS A 236 -7.56 1.12 2.71
N THR A 237 -6.48 1.76 2.22
CA THR A 237 -5.65 2.67 3.03
C THR A 237 -6.44 3.90 3.48
N GLN A 238 -7.21 4.52 2.59
CA GLN A 238 -8.02 5.67 2.92
C GLN A 238 -9.06 5.35 4.00
N ARG A 239 -9.80 4.26 3.81
CA ARG A 239 -10.84 3.83 4.77
C ARG A 239 -10.27 3.56 6.16
N ILE A 240 -9.12 2.87 6.23
CA ILE A 240 -8.53 2.52 7.54
C ILE A 240 -7.93 3.75 8.23
N LEU A 241 -7.26 4.63 7.48
CA LEU A 241 -6.68 5.85 8.03
C LEU A 241 -7.74 6.81 8.56
N THR A 242 -8.83 7.02 7.79
CA THR A 242 -9.97 7.83 8.27
C THR A 242 -10.54 7.26 9.57
N ALA A 243 -10.79 5.96 9.63
CA ALA A 243 -11.33 5.34 10.85
C ALA A 243 -10.37 5.42 12.04
N LEU A 244 -9.05 5.33 11.81
CA LEU A 244 -8.04 5.48 12.88
C LEU A 244 -7.95 6.93 13.36
N ALA A 245 -8.04 7.92 12.47
CA ALA A 245 -8.06 9.33 12.84
C ALA A 245 -9.34 9.67 13.63
N GLU A 246 -10.52 9.24 13.17
CA GLU A 246 -11.78 9.39 13.89
C GLU A 246 -11.77 8.76 15.29
N ALA A 247 -11.04 7.64 15.48
CA ALA A 247 -10.88 7.02 16.79
C ALA A 247 -9.87 7.75 17.71
N THR A 248 -9.11 8.70 17.16
CA THR A 248 -8.11 9.51 17.88
C THR A 248 -8.68 10.88 18.27
N ALA A 249 -9.67 11.39 17.52
CA ALA A 249 -10.41 12.62 17.77
C ALA A 249 -11.35 12.48 18.99
#